data_7ea13db2a8f99a806be143571096aa35
#
_entry.id   7ea13db2a8f99a806be143571096aa35
#
_cell.length_a   1.000
_cell.length_b   1.000
_cell.length_c   1.000
_cell.angle_alpha   90.00
_cell.angle_beta   90.00
_cell.angle_gamma   90.00
#
_symmetry.space_group_name_H-M   'P 1'
#
loop_
_entity.id
_entity.type
_entity.pdbx_description
1 polymer ?
#
loop_
_entity_poly.entity_id
_entity_poly.type
_entity_poly.pdbx_seq_one_letter_code
_entity_poly.pdbx_strand_id
1 'polypeptide(L)'
;MELKTPLYDVHVAAGGKIVPFAGYLLPVQYKSGVIAEHMAVREKCGLFDVSHMGEVMFTGPTALASLNHMLTNDFTNMTVGRVRYSVMCHENGGCVDDLIVYKFGEEKYLVVVNAANRHKDVAHMKEHVLDGTTIEDISDSIAQLALQGPKAPEIMAKFLPEESIPKKYYTAIEEVYIKDLKCMISRTGYTGELGYEIYTAAENGAKLWETLMEAGGEYGLIPCGLGARDTLRLEAAMPLYGHEMDDVITPLEAGLDFGVKLNKPEFIGRDAMLAAGTPQKVRVGLEVTGRGIIREHQPVFIDDVEVGITTSGTHCPYLGKAIAMAYVPADKADLGTLVEVEVRGRRIEAKIVELPFYKRS
;
A
#
# COMPACT_ATOMS: atom_id res chain seq x y z
N MET A 1 -1.32 -8.04 -23.51
CA MET A 1 -2.76 -8.27 -23.26
C MET A 1 -2.90 -8.16 -21.75
N GLU A 2 -3.80 -7.29 -21.25
CA GLU A 2 -4.01 -7.12 -19.82
C GLU A 2 -4.59 -8.40 -19.19
N LEU A 3 -4.14 -8.70 -18.00
CA LEU A 3 -4.61 -9.81 -17.19
C LEU A 3 -5.96 -9.47 -16.55
N LYS A 4 -6.66 -10.50 -16.08
CA LYS A 4 -7.90 -10.39 -15.32
C LYS A 4 -7.72 -11.00 -13.95
N THR A 5 -8.22 -10.33 -12.93
CA THR A 5 -8.34 -10.96 -11.60
C THR A 5 -9.44 -12.01 -11.60
N PRO A 6 -9.46 -12.92 -10.61
CA PRO A 6 -10.56 -13.88 -10.44
C PRO A 6 -11.95 -13.23 -10.31
N LEU A 7 -11.99 -11.92 -9.98
CA LEU A 7 -13.24 -11.17 -9.77
C LEU A 7 -13.65 -10.31 -10.98
N TYR A 8 -12.94 -10.37 -12.11
CA TYR A 8 -13.22 -9.52 -13.27
C TYR A 8 -14.71 -9.52 -13.68
N ASP A 9 -15.31 -10.71 -13.83
CA ASP A 9 -16.72 -10.81 -14.26
C ASP A 9 -17.69 -10.30 -13.20
N VAL A 10 -17.35 -10.44 -11.90
CA VAL A 10 -18.10 -9.85 -10.78
C VAL A 10 -18.10 -8.32 -10.87
N HIS A 11 -16.96 -7.72 -11.19
CA HIS A 11 -16.87 -6.26 -11.36
C HIS A 11 -17.67 -5.75 -12.53
N VAL A 12 -17.62 -6.46 -13.67
CA VAL A 12 -18.44 -6.12 -14.85
C VAL A 12 -19.92 -6.20 -14.50
N ALA A 13 -20.36 -7.29 -13.86
CA ALA A 13 -21.76 -7.48 -13.44
C ALA A 13 -22.21 -6.42 -12.43
N ALA A 14 -21.33 -5.99 -11.53
CA ALA A 14 -21.61 -4.92 -10.56
C ALA A 14 -21.60 -3.51 -11.18
N GLY A 15 -21.31 -3.37 -12.48
CA GLY A 15 -21.26 -2.11 -13.20
C GLY A 15 -20.02 -1.29 -12.92
N GLY A 16 -18.90 -1.96 -12.62
CA GLY A 16 -17.58 -1.34 -12.48
C GLY A 16 -17.09 -0.75 -13.81
N LYS A 17 -16.56 0.46 -13.76
CA LYS A 17 -15.89 1.09 -14.91
C LYS A 17 -14.48 0.52 -15.01
N ILE A 18 -14.30 -0.48 -15.87
CA ILE A 18 -13.04 -1.21 -16.02
C ILE A 18 -12.00 -0.37 -16.79
N VAL A 19 -10.78 -0.33 -16.28
CA VAL A 19 -9.61 0.33 -16.89
C VAL A 19 -8.37 -0.56 -16.77
N PRO A 20 -7.36 -0.39 -17.65
CA PRO A 20 -6.04 -0.97 -17.44
C PRO A 20 -5.34 -0.34 -16.22
N PHE A 21 -4.77 -1.17 -15.35
CA PHE A 21 -3.98 -0.75 -14.21
C PHE A 21 -2.97 -1.84 -13.83
N ALA A 22 -1.69 -1.50 -13.75
CA ALA A 22 -0.60 -2.42 -13.36
C ALA A 22 -0.62 -3.76 -14.13
N GLY A 23 -0.98 -3.73 -15.42
CA GLY A 23 -1.09 -4.92 -16.27
C GLY A 23 -2.41 -5.70 -16.12
N TYR A 24 -3.34 -5.25 -15.31
CA TYR A 24 -4.64 -5.88 -15.08
C TYR A 24 -5.80 -4.99 -15.53
N LEU A 25 -6.97 -5.61 -15.77
CA LEU A 25 -8.25 -4.94 -15.97
C LEU A 25 -9.01 -4.86 -14.65
N LEU A 26 -9.14 -3.65 -14.08
CA LEU A 26 -9.74 -3.40 -12.77
C LEU A 26 -10.76 -2.25 -12.81
N PRO A 27 -11.73 -2.22 -11.87
CA PRO A 27 -12.67 -1.11 -11.79
C PRO A 27 -11.99 0.14 -11.22
N VAL A 28 -12.02 1.26 -11.95
CA VAL A 28 -11.59 2.55 -11.41
C VAL A 28 -12.60 3.10 -10.41
N GLN A 29 -13.90 2.82 -10.65
CA GLN A 29 -15.03 3.17 -9.79
C GLN A 29 -16.27 2.34 -10.17
N TYR A 30 -17.26 2.34 -9.31
CA TYR A 30 -18.61 1.82 -9.59
C TYR A 30 -19.61 2.98 -9.81
N LYS A 31 -20.92 2.65 -9.91
CA LYS A 31 -21.97 3.66 -10.14
C LYS A 31 -22.06 4.73 -9.05
N SER A 32 -21.67 4.41 -7.82
CA SER A 32 -21.58 5.34 -6.69
C SER A 32 -20.60 6.48 -6.93
N GLY A 33 -19.54 6.22 -7.70
CA GLY A 33 -18.47 7.16 -8.00
C GLY A 33 -17.44 7.26 -6.88
N VAL A 34 -16.24 7.74 -7.23
CA VAL A 34 -15.06 7.80 -6.35
C VAL A 34 -15.34 8.48 -5.02
N ILE A 35 -16.09 9.59 -5.02
CA ILE A 35 -16.37 10.35 -3.79
C ILE A 35 -17.18 9.52 -2.80
N ALA A 36 -18.27 8.89 -3.26
CA ALA A 36 -19.12 8.08 -2.39
C ALA A 36 -18.40 6.83 -1.89
N GLU A 37 -17.56 6.21 -2.74
CA GLU A 37 -16.74 5.06 -2.38
C GLU A 37 -15.70 5.44 -1.31
N HIS A 38 -15.01 6.56 -1.48
CA HIS A 38 -14.08 7.11 -0.50
C HIS A 38 -14.78 7.37 0.85
N MET A 39 -15.91 8.08 0.83
CA MET A 39 -16.68 8.42 2.04
C MET A 39 -17.20 7.16 2.75
N ALA A 40 -17.60 6.13 2.00
CA ALA A 40 -18.04 4.87 2.60
C ALA A 40 -16.91 4.23 3.40
N VAL A 41 -15.67 4.24 2.92
CA VAL A 41 -14.52 3.72 3.67
C VAL A 41 -14.24 4.54 4.92
N ARG A 42 -14.40 5.86 4.88
CA ARG A 42 -14.20 6.73 6.06
C ARG A 42 -15.29 6.59 7.12
N GLU A 43 -16.55 6.43 6.71
CA GLU A 43 -17.70 6.51 7.61
C GLU A 43 -18.36 5.14 7.90
N LYS A 44 -18.17 4.17 6.99
CA LYS A 44 -18.85 2.87 7.01
C LYS A 44 -17.88 1.74 6.67
N CYS A 45 -17.96 1.22 5.44
CA CYS A 45 -17.06 0.18 4.93
C CYS A 45 -17.04 0.12 3.40
N GLY A 46 -15.87 -0.18 2.84
CA GLY A 46 -15.67 -0.46 1.43
C GLY A 46 -14.97 -1.81 1.21
N LEU A 47 -15.29 -2.47 0.11
CA LEU A 47 -14.63 -3.71 -0.32
C LEU A 47 -13.90 -3.47 -1.64
N PHE A 48 -12.60 -3.78 -1.65
CA PHE A 48 -11.72 -3.66 -2.81
C PHE A 48 -11.26 -5.04 -3.26
N ASP A 49 -11.20 -5.23 -4.57
CA ASP A 49 -10.40 -6.31 -5.17
C ASP A 49 -8.95 -5.84 -5.26
N VAL A 50 -8.06 -6.55 -4.61
CA VAL A 50 -6.62 -6.34 -4.64
C VAL A 50 -5.87 -7.60 -5.08
N SER A 51 -6.57 -8.53 -5.77
CA SER A 51 -6.01 -9.79 -6.27
C SER A 51 -4.99 -9.61 -7.40
N HIS A 52 -4.69 -8.38 -7.78
CA HIS A 52 -3.60 -8.06 -8.70
C HIS A 52 -2.24 -7.98 -8.01
N MET A 53 -2.20 -7.93 -6.69
CA MET A 53 -0.94 -7.94 -5.93
C MET A 53 -0.18 -9.25 -6.17
N GLY A 54 1.10 -9.27 -5.80
CA GLY A 54 1.93 -10.46 -5.91
C GLY A 54 2.14 -11.11 -4.55
N GLU A 55 1.95 -12.44 -4.48
CA GLU A 55 2.15 -13.26 -3.29
C GLU A 55 3.29 -14.25 -3.52
N VAL A 56 4.36 -14.11 -2.73
CA VAL A 56 5.58 -14.92 -2.87
C VAL A 56 5.85 -15.65 -1.57
N MET A 57 5.84 -16.98 -1.64
CA MET A 57 6.18 -17.85 -0.51
C MET A 57 7.69 -18.02 -0.39
N PHE A 58 8.20 -17.85 0.83
CA PHE A 58 9.56 -18.17 1.24
C PHE A 58 9.53 -19.30 2.24
N THR A 59 10.19 -20.41 1.91
CA THR A 59 10.26 -21.57 2.80
C THR A 59 11.68 -22.11 2.88
N GLY A 60 12.00 -22.76 4.02
CA GLY A 60 13.27 -23.42 4.25
C GLY A 60 14.13 -22.80 5.36
N PRO A 61 15.19 -23.50 5.78
CA PRO A 61 15.96 -23.16 6.97
C PRO A 61 16.69 -21.82 6.89
N THR A 62 16.91 -21.27 5.70
CA THR A 62 17.55 -19.95 5.49
C THR A 62 16.57 -18.85 5.10
N ALA A 63 15.25 -19.09 5.14
CA ALA A 63 14.23 -18.10 4.73
C ALA A 63 14.34 -16.80 5.52
N LEU A 64 14.51 -16.88 6.85
CA LEU A 64 14.72 -15.69 7.70
C LEU A 64 16.00 -14.92 7.32
N ALA A 65 17.10 -15.63 7.07
CA ALA A 65 18.36 -15.03 6.68
C ALA A 65 18.24 -14.33 5.31
N SER A 66 17.60 -14.99 4.33
CA SER A 66 17.31 -14.44 3.01
C SER A 66 16.49 -13.14 3.10
N LEU A 67 15.41 -13.13 3.88
CA LEU A 67 14.60 -11.92 4.09
C LEU A 67 15.40 -10.79 4.75
N ASN A 68 16.22 -11.10 5.76
CA ASN A 68 17.07 -10.10 6.38
C ASN A 68 18.20 -9.59 5.47
N HIS A 69 18.68 -10.42 4.55
CA HIS A 69 19.67 -10.01 3.55
C HIS A 69 19.09 -9.06 2.50
N MET A 70 17.90 -9.36 1.99
CA MET A 70 17.29 -8.60 0.89
C MET A 70 16.52 -7.36 1.34
N LEU A 71 16.01 -7.33 2.57
CA LEU A 71 15.02 -6.32 3.00
C LEU A 71 15.56 -5.42 4.11
N THR A 72 15.14 -4.17 4.09
CA THR A 72 15.63 -3.11 4.99
C THR A 72 15.21 -3.28 6.45
N ASN A 73 14.05 -3.94 6.72
CA ASN A 73 13.58 -4.17 8.10
C ASN A 73 14.25 -5.41 8.72
N ASP A 74 14.16 -5.55 10.04
CA ASP A 74 14.69 -6.69 10.78
C ASP A 74 13.56 -7.68 11.12
N PHE A 75 13.70 -8.94 10.70
CA PHE A 75 12.72 -10.00 10.92
C PHE A 75 13.13 -10.99 12.02
N THR A 76 14.30 -10.81 12.64
CA THR A 76 14.91 -11.74 13.60
C THR A 76 13.98 -12.07 14.78
N ASN A 77 13.34 -11.07 15.37
CA ASN A 77 12.44 -11.23 16.53
C ASN A 77 10.95 -11.21 16.14
N MET A 78 10.62 -11.57 14.90
CA MET A 78 9.25 -11.61 14.43
C MET A 78 8.59 -12.91 14.88
N THR A 79 7.50 -12.81 15.66
CA THR A 79 6.73 -13.98 16.09
C THR A 79 5.74 -14.43 15.01
N VAL A 80 5.36 -15.71 15.03
CA VAL A 80 4.32 -16.26 14.16
C VAL A 80 3.02 -15.44 14.28
N GLY A 81 2.36 -15.19 13.16
CA GLY A 81 1.18 -14.34 13.06
C GLY A 81 1.47 -12.83 13.02
N ARG A 82 2.75 -12.41 13.06
CA ARG A 82 3.11 -11.00 12.84
C ARG A 82 3.25 -10.70 11.35
N VAL A 83 2.99 -9.44 11.04
CA VAL A 83 3.21 -8.84 9.71
C VAL A 83 4.20 -7.70 9.87
N ARG A 84 5.05 -7.46 8.88
CA ARG A 84 6.02 -6.36 8.94
C ARG A 84 6.22 -5.73 7.56
N TYR A 85 6.10 -4.42 7.50
CA TYR A 85 6.43 -3.63 6.32
C TYR A 85 7.94 -3.53 6.15
N SER A 86 8.42 -3.56 4.93
CA SER A 86 9.82 -3.36 4.58
C SER A 86 9.95 -2.79 3.17
N VAL A 87 11.15 -2.39 2.84
CA VAL A 87 11.53 -1.98 1.49
C VAL A 87 12.60 -2.92 0.98
N MET A 88 12.53 -3.27 -0.29
CA MET A 88 13.57 -3.97 -1.04
C MET A 88 14.35 -2.92 -1.85
N CYS A 89 15.68 -2.95 -1.78
CA CYS A 89 16.52 -1.92 -2.36
C CYS A 89 17.53 -2.49 -3.35
N HIS A 90 17.99 -1.62 -4.25
CA HIS A 90 19.19 -1.81 -5.04
C HIS A 90 20.45 -1.55 -4.19
N GLU A 91 21.62 -1.96 -4.68
CA GLU A 91 22.92 -1.70 -4.02
C GLU A 91 23.19 -0.18 -3.84
N ASN A 92 22.66 0.67 -4.73
CA ASN A 92 22.77 2.13 -4.63
C ASN A 92 21.85 2.75 -3.57
N GLY A 93 20.99 1.96 -2.91
CA GLY A 93 20.03 2.39 -1.89
C GLY A 93 18.68 2.83 -2.42
N GLY A 94 18.46 2.93 -3.74
CA GLY A 94 17.14 3.21 -4.34
C GLY A 94 16.17 2.04 -4.13
N CYS A 95 14.86 2.33 -4.17
CA CYS A 95 13.84 1.33 -3.90
C CYS A 95 13.60 0.43 -5.11
N VAL A 96 13.72 -0.89 -4.94
CA VAL A 96 13.19 -1.88 -5.90
C VAL A 96 11.68 -1.94 -5.77
N ASP A 97 11.17 -2.13 -4.54
CA ASP A 97 9.74 -2.07 -4.20
C ASP A 97 9.55 -1.93 -2.68
N ASP A 98 8.33 -1.57 -2.25
CA ASP A 98 7.87 -1.71 -0.88
C ASP A 98 6.92 -2.90 -0.76
N LEU A 99 6.97 -3.58 0.39
CA LEU A 99 6.29 -4.85 0.56
C LEU A 99 5.94 -5.13 2.02
N ILE A 100 5.10 -6.14 2.23
CA ILE A 100 4.81 -6.64 3.56
C ILE A 100 5.15 -8.13 3.68
N VAL A 101 5.72 -8.50 4.83
CA VAL A 101 6.16 -9.85 5.15
C VAL A 101 5.31 -10.41 6.29
N TYR A 102 4.74 -11.59 6.09
CA TYR A 102 3.98 -12.35 7.05
C TYR A 102 4.82 -13.53 7.53
N LYS A 103 4.86 -13.79 8.84
CA LYS A 103 5.49 -14.98 9.41
C LYS A 103 4.43 -16.01 9.81
N PHE A 104 4.46 -17.18 9.20
CA PHE A 104 3.54 -18.30 9.51
C PHE A 104 4.23 -19.49 10.16
N GLY A 105 5.55 -19.51 10.18
CA GLY A 105 6.36 -20.53 10.81
C GLY A 105 7.80 -20.08 10.96
N GLU A 106 8.65 -20.88 11.59
CA GLU A 106 10.07 -20.51 11.70
C GLU A 106 10.76 -20.48 10.34
N GLU A 107 10.31 -21.33 9.41
CA GLU A 107 10.84 -21.46 8.05
C GLU A 107 9.77 -21.15 6.98
N LYS A 108 8.71 -20.38 7.32
CA LYS A 108 7.59 -20.11 6.42
C LYS A 108 7.13 -18.65 6.50
N TYR A 109 7.29 -17.95 5.39
CA TYR A 109 6.93 -16.55 5.24
C TYR A 109 6.17 -16.33 3.93
N LEU A 110 5.21 -15.40 3.95
CA LEU A 110 4.58 -14.86 2.76
C LEU A 110 5.03 -13.41 2.58
N VAL A 111 5.47 -13.07 1.38
CA VAL A 111 5.83 -11.71 0.98
C VAL A 111 4.80 -11.22 -0.02
N VAL A 112 4.16 -10.07 0.25
CA VAL A 112 3.19 -9.46 -0.66
C VAL A 112 3.81 -8.21 -1.27
N VAL A 113 3.89 -8.19 -2.61
CA VAL A 113 4.55 -7.17 -3.43
C VAL A 113 3.55 -6.42 -4.31
N ASN A 114 3.96 -5.25 -4.81
CA ASN A 114 3.11 -4.43 -5.69
C ASN A 114 2.92 -5.09 -7.07
N ALA A 115 1.70 -5.03 -7.58
CA ALA A 115 1.29 -5.66 -8.84
C ALA A 115 2.17 -5.28 -10.04
N ALA A 116 2.47 -4.00 -10.20
CA ALA A 116 3.29 -3.50 -11.31
C ALA A 116 4.72 -4.03 -11.29
N ASN A 117 5.21 -4.39 -10.11
CA ASN A 117 6.59 -4.80 -9.85
C ASN A 117 6.76 -6.32 -9.70
N ARG A 118 5.67 -7.11 -9.58
CA ARG A 118 5.69 -8.55 -9.27
C ARG A 118 6.82 -9.31 -9.97
N HIS A 119 6.93 -9.19 -11.29
CA HIS A 119 7.95 -9.94 -12.05
C HIS A 119 9.37 -9.46 -11.78
N LYS A 120 9.57 -8.14 -11.65
CA LYS A 120 10.85 -7.52 -11.26
C LYS A 120 11.25 -7.99 -9.87
N ASP A 121 10.33 -7.97 -8.93
CA ASP A 121 10.56 -8.31 -7.54
C ASP A 121 10.90 -9.80 -7.36
N VAL A 122 10.14 -10.69 -8.00
CA VAL A 122 10.42 -12.12 -7.99
C VAL A 122 11.78 -12.42 -8.62
N ALA A 123 12.16 -11.72 -9.69
CA ALA A 123 13.48 -11.88 -10.30
C ALA A 123 14.59 -11.43 -9.34
N HIS A 124 14.44 -10.24 -8.73
CA HIS A 124 15.39 -9.71 -7.74
C HIS A 124 15.51 -10.65 -6.53
N MET A 125 14.40 -11.14 -6.00
CA MET A 125 14.39 -12.10 -4.89
C MET A 125 15.15 -13.38 -5.25
N LYS A 126 14.93 -13.92 -6.44
CA LYS A 126 15.62 -15.16 -6.91
C LYS A 126 17.11 -14.96 -7.13
N GLU A 127 17.54 -13.76 -7.50
CA GLU A 127 18.95 -13.42 -7.68
C GLU A 127 19.72 -13.36 -6.35
N HIS A 128 19.05 -12.92 -5.27
CA HIS A 128 19.67 -12.62 -3.98
C HIS A 128 19.32 -13.60 -2.86
N VAL A 129 18.50 -14.61 -3.14
CA VAL A 129 18.12 -15.63 -2.15
C VAL A 129 19.31 -16.48 -1.73
N LEU A 130 19.40 -16.79 -0.43
CA LEU A 130 20.45 -17.68 0.10
C LEU A 130 20.10 -19.16 -0.13
N ASP A 131 21.14 -19.98 -0.31
CA ASP A 131 20.99 -21.43 -0.42
C ASP A 131 20.22 -21.99 0.78
N GLY A 132 19.28 -22.90 0.49
CA GLY A 132 18.38 -23.47 1.51
C GLY A 132 17.03 -22.76 1.65
N THR A 133 16.81 -21.68 0.90
CA THR A 133 15.48 -21.04 0.79
C THR A 133 14.85 -21.36 -0.55
N THR A 134 13.59 -21.77 -0.54
CA THR A 134 12.74 -21.91 -1.73
C THR A 134 11.84 -20.71 -1.86
N ILE A 135 11.77 -20.10 -3.06
CA ILE A 135 10.89 -18.99 -3.42
C ILE A 135 9.87 -19.51 -4.45
N GLU A 136 8.60 -19.37 -4.14
CA GLU A 136 7.49 -19.73 -5.01
C GLU A 136 6.53 -18.54 -5.19
N ASP A 137 6.33 -18.11 -6.43
CA ASP A 137 5.31 -17.13 -6.80
C ASP A 137 3.96 -17.85 -6.90
N ILE A 138 3.07 -17.61 -5.93
CA ILE A 138 1.74 -18.23 -5.84
C ILE A 138 0.60 -17.29 -6.21
N SER A 139 0.90 -16.10 -6.70
CA SER A 139 -0.05 -15.00 -6.93
C SER A 139 -1.26 -15.41 -7.77
N ASP A 140 -1.04 -16.18 -8.85
CA ASP A 140 -2.11 -16.60 -9.76
C ASP A 140 -3.12 -17.57 -9.11
N SER A 141 -2.76 -18.16 -7.97
CA SER A 141 -3.62 -19.07 -7.20
C SER A 141 -4.41 -18.38 -6.08
N ILE A 142 -4.20 -17.07 -5.88
CA ILE A 142 -4.77 -16.30 -4.76
C ILE A 142 -5.76 -15.26 -5.26
N ALA A 143 -6.87 -15.10 -4.55
CA ALA A 143 -7.72 -13.93 -4.57
C ALA A 143 -7.55 -13.18 -3.26
N GLN A 144 -7.29 -11.87 -3.34
CA GLN A 144 -7.11 -10.98 -2.19
C GLN A 144 -8.15 -9.89 -2.19
N LEU A 145 -8.89 -9.75 -1.09
CA LEU A 145 -9.90 -8.71 -0.88
C LEU A 145 -9.51 -7.82 0.29
N ALA A 146 -9.68 -6.50 0.15
CA ALA A 146 -9.48 -5.55 1.24
C ALA A 146 -10.84 -5.00 1.71
N LEU A 147 -11.24 -5.39 2.93
CA LEU A 147 -12.45 -4.92 3.63
C LEU A 147 -12.03 -3.79 4.56
N GLN A 148 -12.34 -2.54 4.22
CA GLN A 148 -11.77 -1.35 4.86
C GLN A 148 -12.86 -0.39 5.34
N GLY A 149 -12.72 0.12 6.56
CA GLY A 149 -13.60 1.11 7.17
C GLY A 149 -13.98 0.74 8.61
N PRO A 150 -14.58 1.69 9.37
CA PRO A 150 -14.89 1.51 10.80
C PRO A 150 -15.85 0.35 11.08
N LYS A 151 -16.63 -0.11 10.08
CA LYS A 151 -17.57 -1.24 10.21
C LYS A 151 -17.00 -2.59 9.80
N ALA A 152 -15.75 -2.64 9.38
CA ALA A 152 -15.11 -3.90 9.02
C ALA A 152 -15.07 -4.94 10.16
N PRO A 153 -14.79 -4.55 11.44
CA PRO A 153 -14.82 -5.51 12.55
C PRO A 153 -16.20 -6.15 12.75
N GLU A 154 -17.28 -5.38 12.67
CA GLU A 154 -18.67 -5.88 12.82
C GLU A 154 -19.04 -6.87 11.72
N ILE A 155 -18.58 -6.62 10.49
CA ILE A 155 -18.80 -7.54 9.36
C ILE A 155 -18.03 -8.85 9.60
N MET A 156 -16.76 -8.77 10.00
CA MET A 156 -15.96 -9.97 10.28
C MET A 156 -16.52 -10.79 11.46
N ALA A 157 -17.07 -10.14 12.48
CA ALA A 157 -17.68 -10.80 13.63
C ALA A 157 -18.91 -11.65 13.29
N LYS A 158 -19.49 -11.49 12.10
CA LYS A 158 -20.57 -12.37 11.60
C LYS A 158 -20.07 -13.76 11.21
N PHE A 159 -18.80 -13.88 10.90
CA PHE A 159 -18.21 -15.10 10.36
C PHE A 159 -17.25 -15.77 11.33
N LEU A 160 -16.53 -14.97 12.12
CA LEU A 160 -15.43 -15.44 12.95
C LEU A 160 -15.67 -15.09 14.41
N PRO A 161 -15.34 -16.01 15.33
CA PRO A 161 -15.29 -15.67 16.73
C PRO A 161 -14.16 -14.67 17.01
N GLU A 162 -14.28 -13.92 18.10
CA GLU A 162 -13.38 -12.79 18.41
C GLU A 162 -11.89 -13.17 18.45
N GLU A 163 -11.58 -14.38 18.93
CA GLU A 163 -10.22 -14.91 19.00
C GLU A 163 -9.61 -15.24 17.63
N SER A 164 -10.44 -15.42 16.61
CA SER A 164 -10.05 -15.69 15.22
C SER A 164 -10.02 -14.43 14.35
N ILE A 165 -10.17 -13.24 14.94
CA ILE A 165 -10.06 -11.97 14.27
C ILE A 165 -8.77 -11.26 14.74
N PRO A 166 -7.84 -10.88 13.85
CA PRO A 166 -6.64 -10.15 14.23
C PRO A 166 -6.96 -8.82 14.91
N LYS A 167 -6.51 -8.63 16.17
CA LYS A 167 -6.84 -7.44 16.99
C LYS A 167 -5.85 -6.28 16.83
N LYS A 168 -4.60 -6.59 16.51
CA LYS A 168 -3.53 -5.59 16.39
C LYS A 168 -3.16 -5.36 14.92
N TYR A 169 -2.85 -4.13 14.56
CA TYR A 169 -2.27 -3.85 13.25
C TYR A 169 -1.01 -4.67 13.04
N TYR A 170 -0.79 -5.05 11.79
CA TYR A 170 0.32 -5.91 11.38
C TYR A 170 0.33 -7.26 12.12
N THR A 171 -0.86 -7.87 12.22
CA THR A 171 -1.02 -9.29 12.61
C THR A 171 -1.91 -10.02 11.62
N ALA A 172 -1.68 -11.32 11.49
CA ALA A 172 -2.42 -12.20 10.60
C ALA A 172 -2.71 -13.55 11.25
N ILE A 173 -3.77 -14.21 10.77
CA ILE A 173 -4.10 -15.61 11.09
C ILE A 173 -4.12 -16.35 9.76
N GLU A 174 -3.26 -17.36 9.63
CA GLU A 174 -3.02 -18.07 8.37
C GLU A 174 -4.23 -18.88 7.91
N GLU A 175 -5.03 -19.40 8.85
CA GLU A 175 -6.18 -20.23 8.53
C GLU A 175 -7.38 -19.88 9.37
N VAL A 176 -8.41 -19.41 8.68
CA VAL A 176 -9.77 -19.19 9.21
C VAL A 176 -10.78 -19.66 8.17
N TYR A 177 -12.02 -19.84 8.58
CA TYR A 177 -13.09 -20.22 7.67
C TYR A 177 -14.19 -19.15 7.66
N ILE A 178 -14.41 -18.51 6.51
CA ILE A 178 -15.57 -17.62 6.25
C ILE A 178 -16.63 -18.48 5.56
N LYS A 179 -17.66 -18.88 6.30
CA LYS A 179 -18.57 -19.99 5.93
C LYS A 179 -17.72 -21.27 5.65
N ASP A 180 -17.79 -21.78 4.44
CA ASP A 180 -17.04 -22.97 3.96
C ASP A 180 -15.73 -22.61 3.23
N LEU A 181 -15.39 -21.33 3.14
CA LEU A 181 -14.20 -20.88 2.42
C LEU A 181 -13.00 -20.80 3.36
N LYS A 182 -11.94 -21.54 3.01
CA LYS A 182 -10.66 -21.40 3.69
C LYS A 182 -10.02 -20.08 3.31
N CYS A 183 -9.67 -19.27 4.31
CA CYS A 183 -9.08 -17.95 4.15
C CYS A 183 -7.88 -17.75 5.09
N MET A 184 -6.99 -16.87 4.69
CA MET A 184 -6.08 -16.15 5.57
C MET A 184 -6.66 -14.77 5.81
N ILE A 185 -6.53 -14.22 7.02
CA ILE A 185 -6.95 -12.87 7.35
C ILE A 185 -5.82 -12.10 8.01
N SER A 186 -5.59 -10.86 7.57
CA SER A 186 -4.66 -9.94 8.21
C SER A 186 -5.32 -8.63 8.59
N ARG A 187 -4.83 -7.98 9.65
CA ARG A 187 -5.20 -6.61 9.99
C ARG A 187 -4.19 -5.65 9.39
N THR A 188 -4.32 -5.47 8.10
CA THR A 188 -3.56 -4.61 7.23
C THR A 188 -4.50 -3.83 6.31
N GLY A 189 -3.96 -2.90 5.53
CA GLY A 189 -4.72 -2.13 4.56
C GLY A 189 -3.95 -0.90 4.08
N TYR A 190 -4.50 -0.23 3.08
CA TYR A 190 -3.89 0.90 2.37
C TYR A 190 -4.81 2.13 2.37
N THR A 191 -5.53 2.35 3.46
CA THR A 191 -6.57 3.39 3.55
C THR A 191 -6.42 4.33 4.75
N GLY A 192 -5.60 3.94 5.74
CA GLY A 192 -5.53 4.63 7.03
C GLY A 192 -6.69 4.30 7.97
N GLU A 193 -7.67 3.48 7.53
CA GLU A 193 -8.80 3.03 8.33
C GLU A 193 -8.56 1.67 9.01
N LEU A 194 -9.52 1.33 9.89
CA LEU A 194 -9.68 -0.06 10.34
C LEU A 194 -9.97 -0.94 9.13
N GLY A 195 -9.42 -2.13 9.12
CA GLY A 195 -9.73 -3.05 8.04
C GLY A 195 -8.95 -4.34 8.13
N TYR A 196 -9.29 -5.20 7.17
CA TYR A 196 -8.69 -6.51 7.00
C TYR A 196 -8.41 -6.76 5.54
N GLU A 197 -7.34 -7.48 5.28
CA GLU A 197 -7.09 -8.09 3.97
C GLU A 197 -7.33 -9.59 4.13
N ILE A 198 -8.10 -10.14 3.20
CA ILE A 198 -8.60 -11.51 3.25
C ILE A 198 -8.15 -12.21 1.98
N TYR A 199 -7.42 -13.30 2.15
CA TYR A 199 -6.84 -14.08 1.07
C TYR A 199 -7.54 -15.44 1.00
N THR A 200 -7.84 -15.92 -0.19
CA THR A 200 -8.42 -17.23 -0.43
C THR A 200 -7.92 -17.79 -1.76
N ALA A 201 -8.20 -19.06 -2.06
CA ALA A 201 -7.89 -19.62 -3.37
C ALA A 201 -8.62 -18.83 -4.48
N ALA A 202 -7.98 -18.63 -5.62
CA ALA A 202 -8.47 -17.80 -6.72
C ALA A 202 -9.90 -18.16 -7.14
N GLU A 203 -10.21 -19.46 -7.23
CA GLU A 203 -11.53 -19.99 -7.57
C GLU A 203 -12.64 -19.62 -6.57
N ASN A 204 -12.27 -19.26 -5.35
CA ASN A 204 -13.19 -18.88 -4.28
C ASN A 204 -13.41 -17.35 -4.23
N GLY A 205 -12.65 -16.57 -4.96
CA GLY A 205 -12.66 -15.10 -4.89
C GLY A 205 -14.05 -14.49 -5.09
N ALA A 206 -14.77 -14.91 -6.14
CA ALA A 206 -16.11 -14.43 -6.43
C ALA A 206 -17.09 -14.75 -5.30
N LYS A 207 -17.05 -15.99 -4.77
CA LYS A 207 -17.92 -16.43 -3.67
C LYS A 207 -17.62 -15.68 -2.37
N LEU A 208 -16.34 -15.41 -2.08
CA LEU A 208 -15.95 -14.62 -0.93
C LEU A 208 -16.45 -13.18 -1.05
N TRP A 209 -16.29 -12.56 -2.22
CA TRP A 209 -16.82 -11.22 -2.50
C TRP A 209 -18.32 -11.12 -2.25
N GLU A 210 -19.12 -12.02 -2.85
CA GLU A 210 -20.56 -12.06 -2.68
C GLU A 210 -20.97 -12.26 -1.21
N THR A 211 -20.27 -13.18 -0.50
CA THR A 211 -20.49 -13.45 0.93
C THR A 211 -20.26 -12.21 1.78
N LEU A 212 -19.17 -11.47 1.55
CA LEU A 212 -18.87 -10.25 2.30
C LEU A 212 -19.83 -9.12 1.95
N MET A 213 -20.16 -8.94 0.66
CA MET A 213 -21.13 -7.92 0.20
C MET A 213 -22.52 -8.12 0.79
N GLU A 214 -23.02 -9.38 0.81
CA GLU A 214 -24.29 -9.73 1.43
C GLU A 214 -24.32 -9.39 2.92
N ALA A 215 -23.32 -9.87 3.66
CA ALA A 215 -23.23 -9.66 5.10
C ALA A 215 -22.97 -8.21 5.49
N GLY A 216 -22.28 -7.46 4.64
CA GLY A 216 -21.89 -6.07 4.88
C GLY A 216 -22.99 -5.06 4.51
N GLY A 217 -24.01 -5.47 3.75
CA GLY A 217 -25.05 -4.55 3.25
C GLY A 217 -25.74 -3.73 4.35
N GLU A 218 -26.07 -4.34 5.48
CA GLU A 218 -26.67 -3.65 6.63
C GLU A 218 -25.73 -2.64 7.31
N TYR A 219 -24.40 -2.80 7.13
CA TYR A 219 -23.38 -1.87 7.62
C TYR A 219 -22.98 -0.81 6.59
N GLY A 220 -23.65 -0.80 5.44
CA GLY A 220 -23.39 0.13 4.35
C GLY A 220 -22.11 -0.17 3.57
N LEU A 221 -21.72 -1.45 3.51
CA LEU A 221 -20.61 -1.91 2.66
C LEU A 221 -20.98 -1.69 1.19
N ILE A 222 -20.07 -1.05 0.47
CA ILE A 222 -20.16 -0.90 -0.98
C ILE A 222 -18.86 -1.35 -1.67
N PRO A 223 -18.91 -1.74 -2.95
CA PRO A 223 -17.72 -1.99 -3.73
C PRO A 223 -16.98 -0.69 -3.99
N CYS A 224 -15.65 -0.74 -3.93
CA CYS A 224 -14.78 0.40 -4.14
C CYS A 224 -13.71 0.09 -5.19
N GLY A 225 -13.44 1.08 -6.06
CA GLY A 225 -12.46 0.96 -7.12
C GLY A 225 -11.13 1.68 -6.83
N LEU A 226 -10.25 1.65 -7.85
CA LEU A 226 -8.90 2.23 -7.78
C LEU A 226 -8.90 3.73 -7.47
N GLY A 227 -9.92 4.48 -7.93
CA GLY A 227 -10.03 5.91 -7.66
C GLY A 227 -10.19 6.21 -6.18
N ALA A 228 -11.04 5.45 -5.46
CA ALA A 228 -11.17 5.58 -4.02
C ALA A 228 -9.90 5.09 -3.29
N ARG A 229 -9.29 3.98 -3.75
CA ARG A 229 -8.01 3.49 -3.21
C ARG A 229 -6.94 4.57 -3.24
N ASP A 230 -6.78 5.29 -4.36
CA ASP A 230 -5.76 6.33 -4.51
C ASP A 230 -6.04 7.55 -3.63
N THR A 231 -7.28 8.05 -3.58
CA THR A 231 -7.61 9.20 -2.72
C THR A 231 -7.48 8.87 -1.23
N LEU A 232 -7.82 7.65 -0.80
CA LEU A 232 -7.68 7.18 0.58
C LEU A 232 -6.23 7.03 1.02
N ARG A 233 -5.37 6.38 0.18
CA ARG A 233 -3.97 6.22 0.49
C ARG A 233 -3.26 7.58 0.59
N LEU A 234 -3.62 8.53 -0.29
CA LEU A 234 -3.04 9.86 -0.29
C LEU A 234 -3.40 10.65 0.97
N GLU A 235 -4.66 10.61 1.43
CA GLU A 235 -5.05 11.21 2.72
C GLU A 235 -4.25 10.62 3.89
N ALA A 236 -3.99 9.32 3.86
CA ALA A 236 -3.17 8.63 4.85
C ALA A 236 -1.65 8.81 4.62
N ALA A 237 -1.25 9.56 3.60
CA ALA A 237 0.13 9.78 3.17
C ALA A 237 0.93 8.48 2.92
N MET A 238 0.23 7.41 2.53
CA MET A 238 0.87 6.15 2.17
C MET A 238 1.49 6.29 0.78
N PRO A 239 2.78 5.94 0.63
CA PRO A 239 3.47 6.08 -0.64
C PRO A 239 2.97 5.05 -1.66
N LEU A 240 3.19 5.36 -2.93
CA LEU A 240 2.94 4.48 -4.07
C LEU A 240 4.24 4.38 -4.89
N TYR A 241 4.68 3.16 -5.18
CA TYR A 241 5.83 2.95 -6.05
C TYR A 241 5.58 3.52 -7.46
N GLY A 242 6.58 4.16 -8.03
CA GLY A 242 6.47 4.94 -9.28
C GLY A 242 6.03 6.39 -9.08
N HIS A 243 5.63 6.76 -7.86
CA HIS A 243 5.25 8.12 -7.46
C HIS A 243 6.15 8.64 -6.34
N GLU A 244 6.06 8.10 -5.13
CA GLU A 244 6.87 8.47 -3.97
C GLU A 244 8.16 7.65 -3.86
N MET A 245 8.29 6.58 -4.60
CA MET A 245 9.48 5.70 -4.62
C MET A 245 9.78 5.24 -6.03
N ASP A 246 11.05 5.05 -6.32
CA ASP A 246 11.57 4.51 -7.58
C ASP A 246 12.98 3.94 -7.39
N ASP A 247 13.63 3.52 -8.47
CA ASP A 247 14.96 2.90 -8.46
C ASP A 247 16.10 3.83 -7.96
N VAL A 248 15.84 5.15 -7.77
CA VAL A 248 16.84 6.12 -7.31
C VAL A 248 16.49 6.79 -5.99
N ILE A 249 15.21 6.85 -5.62
CA ILE A 249 14.75 7.40 -4.34
C ILE A 249 14.99 6.36 -3.24
N THR A 250 15.69 6.78 -2.20
CA THR A 250 15.94 5.92 -1.03
C THR A 250 14.71 5.88 -0.11
N PRO A 251 14.51 4.80 0.66
CA PRO A 251 13.44 4.75 1.66
C PRO A 251 13.51 5.89 2.69
N LEU A 252 14.71 6.38 3.00
CA LEU A 252 14.92 7.48 3.94
C LEU A 252 14.43 8.81 3.38
N GLU A 253 14.70 9.10 2.09
CA GLU A 253 14.14 10.27 1.40
C GLU A 253 12.60 10.19 1.34
N ALA A 254 12.06 8.98 1.14
CA ALA A 254 10.63 8.73 1.09
C ALA A 254 9.93 8.80 2.46
N GLY A 255 10.68 9.00 3.57
CA GLY A 255 10.12 9.04 4.93
C GLY A 255 9.64 7.69 5.43
N LEU A 256 10.32 6.60 5.04
CA LEU A 256 10.01 5.21 5.39
C LEU A 256 11.02 4.62 6.40
N ASP A 257 11.67 5.48 7.17
CA ASP A 257 12.66 5.14 8.19
C ASP A 257 12.16 4.10 9.21
N PHE A 258 10.86 4.08 9.50
CA PHE A 258 10.24 3.06 10.35
C PHE A 258 10.44 1.63 9.81
N GLY A 259 10.52 1.47 8.48
CA GLY A 259 10.78 0.21 7.76
C GLY A 259 12.25 -0.09 7.52
N VAL A 260 13.19 0.81 7.92
CA VAL A 260 14.63 0.67 7.68
C VAL A 260 15.38 0.49 8.99
N LYS A 261 16.23 -0.54 9.08
CA LYS A 261 17.02 -0.85 10.27
C LYS A 261 18.50 -0.81 9.93
N LEU A 262 19.08 0.40 9.83
CA LEU A 262 20.49 0.62 9.52
C LEU A 262 21.46 0.00 10.55
N ASN A 263 20.97 -0.34 11.75
CA ASN A 263 21.73 -1.05 12.78
C ASN A 263 21.83 -2.56 12.56
N LYS A 264 21.13 -3.12 11.55
CA LYS A 264 21.36 -4.52 11.12
C LYS A 264 22.81 -4.67 10.63
N PRO A 265 23.38 -5.89 10.73
CA PRO A 265 24.71 -6.15 10.21
C PRO A 265 24.84 -5.83 8.71
N GLU A 266 23.88 -6.29 7.93
CA GLU A 266 23.83 -6.10 6.48
C GLU A 266 22.40 -6.15 5.93
N PHE A 267 22.19 -5.52 4.79
CA PHE A 267 21.14 -5.74 3.82
C PHE A 267 21.51 -4.98 2.53
N ILE A 268 20.91 -5.38 1.40
CA ILE A 268 21.19 -4.76 0.08
C ILE A 268 20.81 -3.27 0.13
N GLY A 269 21.76 -2.40 -0.23
CA GLY A 269 21.60 -0.93 -0.22
C GLY A 269 21.98 -0.25 1.11
N ARG A 270 22.25 -1.01 2.19
CA ARG A 270 22.59 -0.43 3.50
C ARG A 270 23.80 0.49 3.47
N ASP A 271 24.90 0.05 2.88
CA ASP A 271 26.16 0.80 2.90
C ASP A 271 26.05 2.07 2.07
N ALA A 272 25.29 2.06 0.97
CA ALA A 272 24.99 3.25 0.21
C ALA A 272 24.18 4.27 1.03
N MET A 273 23.16 3.82 1.78
CA MET A 273 22.38 4.70 2.67
C MET A 273 23.23 5.29 3.80
N LEU A 274 24.12 4.49 4.39
CA LEU A 274 25.06 4.96 5.43
C LEU A 274 26.05 5.98 4.87
N ALA A 275 26.58 5.74 3.66
CA ALA A 275 27.51 6.66 3.00
C ALA A 275 26.82 7.98 2.60
N ALA A 276 25.56 7.94 2.17
CA ALA A 276 24.78 9.12 1.85
C ALA A 276 24.45 9.98 3.08
N GLY A 277 24.35 9.37 4.27
CA GLY A 277 24.04 10.07 5.52
C GLY A 277 22.59 10.61 5.56
N THR A 278 22.43 11.83 6.05
CA THR A 278 21.11 12.47 6.12
C THR A 278 20.59 12.83 4.74
N PRO A 279 19.34 12.48 4.39
CA PRO A 279 18.73 12.81 3.11
C PRO A 279 18.82 14.32 2.79
N GLN A 280 19.25 14.65 1.58
CA GLN A 280 19.32 16.04 1.10
C GLN A 280 18.00 16.54 0.57
N LYS A 281 17.12 15.64 0.15
CA LYS A 281 15.72 15.89 -0.21
C LYS A 281 14.80 14.99 0.60
N VAL A 282 13.62 15.46 0.90
CA VAL A 282 12.64 14.73 1.70
C VAL A 282 11.23 14.87 1.13
N ARG A 283 10.43 13.87 1.36
CA ARG A 283 9.01 13.90 1.02
C ARG A 283 8.25 14.75 2.03
N VAL A 284 7.45 15.69 1.52
CA VAL A 284 6.59 16.57 2.32
C VAL A 284 5.13 16.49 1.89
N GLY A 285 4.22 16.84 2.81
CA GLY A 285 2.82 17.07 2.51
C GLY A 285 2.56 18.52 2.15
N LEU A 286 1.73 18.76 1.13
CA LEU A 286 1.28 20.07 0.70
C LEU A 286 -0.24 20.20 0.86
N GLU A 287 -0.70 21.22 1.58
CA GLU A 287 -2.11 21.62 1.61
C GLU A 287 -2.27 22.84 0.71
N VAL A 288 -3.16 22.76 -0.28
CA VAL A 288 -3.46 23.85 -1.19
C VAL A 288 -4.22 24.95 -0.43
N THR A 289 -3.70 26.17 -0.47
CA THR A 289 -4.31 27.37 0.15
C THR A 289 -5.00 28.26 -0.89
N GLY A 290 -4.57 28.17 -2.15
CA GLY A 290 -5.18 28.87 -3.28
C GLY A 290 -6.32 28.10 -3.94
N ARG A 291 -6.60 28.40 -5.19
CA ARG A 291 -7.61 27.70 -6.02
C ARG A 291 -6.94 26.76 -7.00
N GLY A 292 -7.30 25.49 -6.96
CA GLY A 292 -6.82 24.50 -7.93
C GLY A 292 -6.62 23.12 -7.31
N ILE A 293 -6.22 22.20 -8.14
CA ILE A 293 -5.85 20.84 -7.74
C ILE A 293 -4.47 20.58 -8.31
N ILE A 294 -3.55 20.25 -7.42
CA ILE A 294 -2.21 19.79 -7.76
C ILE A 294 -2.29 18.32 -8.17
N ARG A 295 -1.49 17.92 -9.15
CA ARG A 295 -1.31 16.55 -9.60
C ARG A 295 0.17 16.17 -9.50
N GLU A 296 0.52 14.97 -9.92
CA GLU A 296 1.89 14.48 -10.02
C GLU A 296 2.73 15.28 -11.04
N HIS A 297 4.04 15.22 -10.90
CA HIS A 297 5.04 15.79 -11.83
C HIS A 297 4.88 17.29 -12.12
N GLN A 298 4.44 18.05 -11.11
CA GLN A 298 4.35 19.49 -11.18
C GLN A 298 5.53 20.13 -10.44
N PRO A 299 6.24 21.12 -11.02
CA PRO A 299 7.34 21.79 -10.34
C PRO A 299 6.87 22.62 -9.15
N VAL A 300 7.64 22.53 -8.07
CA VAL A 300 7.41 23.24 -6.80
C VAL A 300 8.40 24.40 -6.68
N PHE A 301 7.93 25.57 -6.27
CA PHE A 301 8.71 26.79 -6.17
C PHE A 301 8.64 27.39 -4.77
N ILE A 302 9.75 27.99 -4.35
CA ILE A 302 9.85 28.87 -3.19
C ILE A 302 10.56 30.12 -3.64
N ASP A 303 9.98 31.30 -3.41
CA ASP A 303 10.54 32.60 -3.84
C ASP A 303 10.98 32.61 -5.32
N ASP A 304 10.08 32.13 -6.22
CA ASP A 304 10.32 31.97 -7.66
C ASP A 304 11.45 31.01 -8.10
N VAL A 305 12.09 30.33 -7.14
CA VAL A 305 13.09 29.32 -7.41
C VAL A 305 12.45 27.93 -7.43
N GLU A 306 12.65 27.16 -8.50
CA GLU A 306 12.22 25.77 -8.55
C GLU A 306 13.06 24.96 -7.55
N VAL A 307 12.37 24.32 -6.60
CA VAL A 307 13.00 23.57 -5.51
C VAL A 307 12.64 22.09 -5.48
N GLY A 308 11.62 21.67 -6.24
CA GLY A 308 11.17 20.28 -6.15
C GLY A 308 10.08 19.92 -7.14
N ILE A 309 9.51 18.75 -6.93
CA ILE A 309 8.48 18.18 -7.80
C ILE A 309 7.42 17.46 -6.97
N THR A 310 6.16 17.57 -7.39
CA THR A 310 5.06 16.81 -6.79
C THR A 310 5.05 15.37 -7.27
N THR A 311 4.71 14.44 -6.37
CA THR A 311 4.65 12.99 -6.64
C THR A 311 3.23 12.48 -6.76
N SER A 312 2.31 13.03 -5.95
CA SER A 312 0.88 12.71 -5.96
C SER A 312 0.07 13.93 -5.56
N GLY A 313 -1.18 14.00 -6.00
CA GLY A 313 -2.04 15.09 -5.55
C GLY A 313 -3.46 14.98 -6.08
N THR A 314 -4.43 15.36 -5.24
CA THR A 314 -5.84 15.35 -5.61
C THR A 314 -6.67 16.20 -4.64
N HIS A 315 -7.95 16.38 -4.95
CA HIS A 315 -8.93 16.82 -3.98
C HIS A 315 -9.40 15.62 -3.16
N CYS A 316 -9.20 15.66 -1.85
CA CYS A 316 -9.58 14.60 -0.93
C CYS A 316 -10.99 14.81 -0.39
N PRO A 317 -11.92 13.87 -0.64
CA PRO A 317 -13.34 14.06 -0.32
C PRO A 317 -13.63 14.24 1.16
N TYR A 318 -13.01 13.42 2.02
CA TYR A 318 -13.26 13.46 3.47
C TYR A 318 -12.67 14.72 4.12
N LEU A 319 -11.45 15.09 3.77
CA LEU A 319 -10.81 16.31 4.28
C LEU A 319 -11.42 17.58 3.69
N GLY A 320 -12.14 17.50 2.56
CA GLY A 320 -12.69 18.65 1.85
C GLY A 320 -11.62 19.61 1.33
N LYS A 321 -10.40 19.12 1.11
CA LYS A 321 -9.21 19.89 0.73
C LYS A 321 -8.49 19.28 -0.46
N ALA A 322 -7.80 20.13 -1.23
CA ALA A 322 -6.81 19.68 -2.18
C ALA A 322 -5.46 19.54 -1.46
N ILE A 323 -4.85 18.37 -1.60
CA ILE A 323 -3.56 18.05 -1.01
C ILE A 323 -2.64 17.40 -2.06
N ALA A 324 -1.34 17.43 -1.78
CA ALA A 324 -0.34 16.75 -2.60
C ALA A 324 0.83 16.27 -1.73
N MET A 325 1.61 15.35 -2.25
CA MET A 325 2.94 15.03 -1.75
C MET A 325 3.98 15.53 -2.76
N ALA A 326 5.14 15.92 -2.26
CA ALA A 326 6.22 16.44 -3.09
C ALA A 326 7.58 16.11 -2.46
N TYR A 327 8.62 16.14 -3.28
CA TYR A 327 10.00 16.20 -2.81
C TYR A 327 10.51 17.64 -2.85
N VAL A 328 11.13 18.06 -1.76
CA VAL A 328 11.82 19.35 -1.63
C VAL A 328 13.17 19.14 -0.92
N PRO A 329 14.13 20.09 -1.03
CA PRO A 329 15.35 20.05 -0.23
C PRO A 329 15.05 19.99 1.26
N ALA A 330 15.83 19.23 2.01
CA ALA A 330 15.58 19.03 3.45
C ALA A 330 15.63 20.34 4.26
N ASP A 331 16.47 21.30 3.85
CA ASP A 331 16.56 22.63 4.46
C ASP A 331 15.40 23.59 4.12
N LYS A 332 14.47 23.14 3.27
CA LYS A 332 13.24 23.86 2.86
C LYS A 332 11.96 23.18 3.33
N ALA A 333 12.07 22.09 4.08
CA ALA A 333 10.95 21.22 4.45
C ALA A 333 10.20 21.63 5.74
N ASP A 334 10.48 22.81 6.31
CA ASP A 334 9.86 23.27 7.55
C ASP A 334 8.33 23.38 7.42
N LEU A 335 7.61 22.92 8.45
CA LEU A 335 6.15 23.03 8.50
C LEU A 335 5.69 24.50 8.44
N GLY A 336 4.70 24.77 7.61
CA GLY A 336 4.18 26.10 7.38
C GLY A 336 4.89 26.87 6.27
N THR A 337 5.99 26.35 5.71
CA THR A 337 6.65 26.98 4.55
C THR A 337 5.65 27.12 3.40
N LEU A 338 5.54 28.34 2.87
CA LEU A 338 4.71 28.63 1.71
C LEU A 338 5.44 28.21 0.44
N VAL A 339 4.73 27.53 -0.44
CA VAL A 339 5.23 27.07 -1.73
C VAL A 339 4.22 27.40 -2.81
N GLU A 340 4.67 27.46 -4.04
CA GLU A 340 3.83 27.52 -5.23
C GLU A 340 4.07 26.30 -6.09
N VAL A 341 3.00 25.74 -6.64
CA VAL A 341 3.09 24.62 -7.59
C VAL A 341 2.58 25.08 -8.94
N GLU A 342 3.39 24.88 -9.97
CA GLU A 342 3.00 25.28 -11.32
C GLU A 342 2.15 24.22 -12.01
N VAL A 343 0.89 24.54 -12.25
CA VAL A 343 -0.08 23.67 -12.92
C VAL A 343 -0.56 24.36 -14.19
N ARG A 344 -0.20 23.83 -15.36
CA ARG A 344 -0.59 24.37 -16.66
C ARG A 344 -0.27 25.88 -16.82
N GLY A 345 0.92 26.28 -16.38
CA GLY A 345 1.40 27.68 -16.46
C GLY A 345 0.77 28.63 -15.44
N ARG A 346 0.13 28.10 -14.39
CA ARG A 346 -0.42 28.90 -13.28
C ARG A 346 0.20 28.44 -11.97
N ARG A 347 0.55 29.37 -11.12
CA ARG A 347 1.02 29.12 -9.76
C ARG A 347 -0.16 28.88 -8.83
N ILE A 348 -0.17 27.74 -8.15
CA ILE A 348 -1.14 27.39 -7.12
C ILE A 348 -0.43 27.47 -5.78
N GLU A 349 -0.92 28.33 -4.91
CA GLU A 349 -0.39 28.51 -3.55
C GLU A 349 -0.71 27.28 -2.69
N ALA A 350 0.29 26.81 -1.95
CA ALA A 350 0.19 25.72 -0.98
C ALA A 350 1.13 25.99 0.20
N LYS A 351 0.97 25.20 1.25
CA LYS A 351 1.88 25.24 2.40
C LYS A 351 2.30 23.80 2.75
N ILE A 352 3.52 23.68 3.26
CA ILE A 352 4.01 22.41 3.82
C ILE A 352 3.28 22.11 5.12
N VAL A 353 2.74 20.88 5.23
CA VAL A 353 1.98 20.41 6.39
C VAL A 353 2.50 19.06 6.89
N GLU A 354 2.16 18.74 8.14
CA GLU A 354 2.49 17.45 8.74
C GLU A 354 1.81 16.29 8.02
N LEU A 355 2.53 15.17 7.86
CA LEU A 355 2.01 13.89 7.39
C LEU A 355 1.74 12.94 8.57
N PRO A 356 0.72 12.09 8.49
CA PRO A 356 -0.28 12.01 7.43
C PRO A 356 -1.32 13.13 7.52
N PHE A 357 -1.96 13.45 6.39
CA PHE A 357 -3.03 14.46 6.33
C PHE A 357 -4.29 14.02 7.10
N TYR A 358 -4.59 12.73 7.07
CA TYR A 358 -5.67 12.09 7.81
C TYR A 358 -5.11 11.20 8.91
N LYS A 359 -5.58 11.42 10.14
CA LYS A 359 -5.33 10.55 11.29
C LYS A 359 -6.68 10.06 11.80
N ARG A 360 -6.85 8.75 11.87
CA ARG A 360 -8.05 8.17 12.47
C ARG A 360 -8.10 8.54 13.95
N SER A 361 -9.27 9.02 14.40
CA SER A 361 -9.60 9.32 15.80
C SER A 361 -9.71 8.05 16.64
#